data_eac92764032f4916a8501b1d0efe72b1
#
_entry.id   eac92764032f4916a8501b1d0efe72b1
#
_cell.length_a   1.000
_cell.length_b   1.000
_cell.length_c   1.000
_cell.angle_alpha   90.00
_cell.angle_beta   90.00
_cell.angle_gamma   90.00
#
_symmetry.space_group_name_H-M   'P 1'
#
loop_
_entity.id
_entity.type
_entity.pdbx_description
1 polymer ?
#
loop_
_entity_poly.entity_id
_entity_poly.type
_entity_poly.pdbx_seq_one_letter_code
_entity_poly.pdbx_strand_id
1 'polypeptide(L)'
;MAQPRTRPQLNADFLAIMVRGVSVIVSASDPDLVPSVMRAVGSQVSAEGEHVTVYLNQSQSKQLLRNVATTDRLAVVFSEPSTHRTVQLKARGVRVREASEADVPALQAYLASMTVELGKIGIGPTLVAAMLAHRLDDVVALEFSPEEAFDQTPGPRAGQPIARAA
;
A
#
# COMPACT_ATOMS: atom_id res chain seq x y z
N MET A 1 -9.74 29.38 3.01
CA MET A 1 -8.61 28.91 2.19
C MET A 1 -7.99 27.72 2.90
N ALA A 2 -8.09 26.50 2.35
CA ALA A 2 -7.39 25.35 2.91
C ALA A 2 -5.87 25.58 2.72
N GLN A 3 -5.10 25.49 3.79
CA GLN A 3 -3.64 25.51 3.70
C GLN A 3 -3.19 24.34 2.80
N PRO A 4 -2.18 24.54 1.92
CA PRO A 4 -1.63 23.44 1.16
C PRO A 4 -1.16 22.37 2.15
N ARG A 5 -1.71 21.16 2.05
CA ARG A 5 -1.29 20.03 2.88
C ARG A 5 0.14 19.68 2.48
N THR A 6 1.10 20.01 3.35
CA THR A 6 2.49 19.62 3.15
C THR A 6 2.59 18.10 3.21
N ARG A 7 3.16 17.49 2.16
CA ARG A 7 3.29 16.04 2.01
C ARG A 7 4.54 15.50 2.71
N PRO A 8 4.59 14.22 3.10
CA PRO A 8 5.81 13.63 3.63
C PRO A 8 6.89 13.60 2.55
N GLN A 9 8.11 13.97 2.90
CA GLN A 9 9.28 13.90 2.03
C GLN A 9 9.92 12.52 2.16
N LEU A 10 9.48 11.59 1.33
CA LEU A 10 10.04 10.23 1.30
C LEU A 10 11.48 10.28 0.77
N ASN A 11 12.38 9.53 1.41
CA ASN A 11 13.73 9.37 0.91
C ASN A 11 13.77 8.46 -0.33
N ALA A 12 14.86 8.53 -1.10
CA ALA A 12 15.02 7.78 -2.34
C ALA A 12 14.87 6.26 -2.16
N ASP A 13 15.29 5.73 -1.02
CA ASP A 13 15.23 4.31 -0.71
C ASP A 13 13.79 3.83 -0.51
N PHE A 14 12.97 4.58 0.24
CA PHE A 14 11.55 4.27 0.40
C PHE A 14 10.78 4.42 -0.91
N LEU A 15 11.05 5.48 -1.68
CA LEU A 15 10.46 5.65 -3.01
C LEU A 15 10.79 4.47 -3.93
N ALA A 16 12.05 4.04 -3.95
CA ALA A 16 12.51 2.94 -4.80
C ALA A 16 11.77 1.62 -4.51
N ILE A 17 11.59 1.25 -3.23
CA ILE A 17 10.87 0.03 -2.88
C ILE A 17 9.37 0.14 -3.17
N MET A 18 8.76 1.30 -2.92
CA MET A 18 7.35 1.53 -3.19
C MET A 18 7.02 1.48 -4.69
N VAL A 19 7.82 2.18 -5.52
CA VAL A 19 7.64 2.23 -6.97
C VAL A 19 7.88 0.86 -7.61
N ARG A 20 8.87 0.12 -7.14
CA ARG A 20 9.15 -1.24 -7.64
C ARG A 20 8.02 -2.21 -7.32
N GLY A 21 7.32 -2.03 -6.21
CA GLY A 21 6.30 -2.94 -5.69
C GLY A 21 6.90 -4.01 -4.78
N VAL A 22 6.67 -3.86 -3.49
CA VAL A 22 7.05 -4.80 -2.42
C VAL A 22 5.80 -5.24 -1.68
N SER A 23 5.93 -6.02 -0.60
CA SER A 23 4.77 -6.46 0.17
C SER A 23 3.97 -5.27 0.70
N VAL A 24 2.67 -5.23 0.40
CA VAL A 24 1.76 -4.15 0.83
C VAL A 24 0.67 -4.72 1.73
N ILE A 25 0.54 -4.12 2.90
CA ILE A 25 -0.55 -4.37 3.85
C ILE A 25 -1.35 -3.08 4.02
N VAL A 26 -2.66 -3.20 3.92
CA VAL A 26 -3.62 -2.10 4.02
C VAL A 26 -4.44 -2.27 5.28
N SER A 27 -4.66 -1.20 6.01
CA SER A 27 -5.48 -1.22 7.21
C SER A 27 -6.36 0.02 7.31
N ALA A 28 -7.54 -0.15 7.90
CA ALA A 28 -8.46 0.90 8.28
C ALA A 28 -9.13 0.52 9.60
N SER A 29 -9.60 1.48 10.36
CA SER A 29 -10.35 1.23 11.58
C SER A 29 -11.78 1.74 11.46
N ASP A 30 -12.68 1.14 12.22
CA ASP A 30 -14.02 1.69 12.42
C ASP A 30 -13.99 2.89 13.38
N PRO A 31 -15.15 3.54 13.67
CA PRO A 31 -15.23 4.65 14.61
C PRO A 31 -14.79 4.30 16.04
N ASP A 32 -14.91 3.04 16.45
CA ASP A 32 -14.51 2.55 17.77
C ASP A 32 -13.03 2.14 17.80
N LEU A 33 -12.27 2.45 16.73
CA LEU A 33 -10.85 2.16 16.56
C LEU A 33 -10.53 0.66 16.44
N VAL A 34 -11.52 -0.18 16.14
CA VAL A 34 -11.28 -1.60 15.84
C VAL A 34 -10.70 -1.73 14.43
N PRO A 35 -9.48 -2.26 14.27
CA PRO A 35 -8.82 -2.32 12.97
C PRO A 35 -9.31 -3.49 12.12
N SER A 36 -9.25 -3.29 10.81
CA SER A 36 -9.30 -4.32 9.78
C SER A 36 -8.05 -4.24 8.92
N VAL A 37 -7.51 -5.38 8.54
CA VAL A 37 -6.24 -5.48 7.84
C VAL A 37 -6.37 -6.43 6.66
N MET A 38 -5.78 -6.06 5.53
CA MET A 38 -5.77 -6.87 4.31
C MET A 38 -4.44 -6.77 3.58
N ARG A 39 -4.02 -7.87 2.95
CA ARG A 39 -2.91 -7.87 1.99
C ARG A 39 -3.41 -7.32 0.65
N ALA A 40 -2.64 -6.40 0.07
CA ALA A 40 -2.88 -5.97 -1.30
C ALA A 40 -2.45 -7.05 -2.31
N VAL A 41 -3.15 -7.12 -3.43
CA VAL A 41 -2.79 -7.96 -4.59
C VAL A 41 -2.03 -7.17 -5.65
N GLY A 42 -1.86 -5.86 -5.44
CA GLY A 42 -1.11 -4.98 -6.31
C GLY A 42 -0.92 -3.60 -5.70
N SER A 43 0.04 -2.85 -6.24
CA SER A 43 0.22 -1.43 -5.96
C SER A 43 0.81 -0.71 -7.15
N GLN A 44 0.53 0.58 -7.24
CA GLN A 44 1.15 1.51 -8.18
C GLN A 44 1.44 2.82 -7.45
N VAL A 45 2.63 3.34 -7.64
CA VAL A 45 3.10 4.56 -6.96
C VAL A 45 3.74 5.48 -7.98
N SER A 46 3.38 6.76 -7.97
CA SER A 46 4.05 7.77 -8.80
C SER A 46 5.53 7.90 -8.41
N ALA A 47 6.37 8.35 -9.33
CA ALA A 47 7.82 8.45 -9.12
C ALA A 47 8.18 9.31 -7.89
N GLU A 48 7.36 10.31 -7.60
CA GLU A 48 7.53 11.24 -6.47
C GLU A 48 6.84 10.74 -5.19
N GLY A 49 6.10 9.61 -5.24
CA GLY A 49 5.34 9.08 -4.11
C GLY A 49 4.07 9.87 -3.75
N GLU A 50 3.66 10.81 -4.61
CA GLU A 50 2.52 11.69 -4.36
C GLU A 50 1.16 11.03 -4.58
N HIS A 51 1.11 10.06 -5.48
CA HIS A 51 -0.09 9.31 -5.82
C HIS A 51 0.17 7.83 -5.62
N VAL A 52 -0.66 7.21 -4.82
CA VAL A 52 -0.58 5.78 -4.50
C VAL A 52 -1.92 5.13 -4.82
N THR A 53 -1.86 4.01 -5.52
CA THR A 53 -2.98 3.09 -5.73
C THR A 53 -2.62 1.75 -5.13
N VAL A 54 -3.50 1.19 -4.31
CA VAL A 54 -3.39 -0.18 -3.81
C VAL A 54 -4.61 -0.98 -4.24
N TYR A 55 -4.40 -2.25 -4.60
CA TYR A 55 -5.44 -3.12 -5.13
C TYR A 55 -5.78 -4.21 -4.13
N LEU A 56 -7.07 -4.40 -3.86
CA LEU A 56 -7.57 -5.40 -2.91
C LEU A 56 -8.61 -6.30 -3.58
N ASN A 57 -8.67 -7.57 -3.19
CA ASN A 57 -9.82 -8.43 -3.48
C ASN A 57 -11.03 -7.92 -2.70
N GLN A 58 -12.05 -7.43 -3.40
CA GLN A 58 -13.25 -6.81 -2.82
C GLN A 58 -13.99 -7.79 -1.90
N SER A 59 -14.17 -9.02 -2.35
CA SER A 59 -14.89 -10.07 -1.61
C SER A 59 -14.25 -10.37 -0.25
N GLN A 60 -12.92 -10.25 -0.15
CA GLN A 60 -12.15 -10.49 1.07
C GLN A 60 -11.99 -9.24 1.95
N SER A 61 -12.20 -8.05 1.38
CA SER A 61 -11.89 -6.76 2.02
C SER A 61 -13.11 -5.98 2.52
N LYS A 62 -14.27 -6.64 2.61
CA LYS A 62 -15.56 -5.97 2.90
C LYS A 62 -15.55 -5.11 4.16
N GLN A 63 -14.93 -5.59 5.25
CA GLN A 63 -14.85 -4.83 6.51
C GLN A 63 -13.95 -3.62 6.35
N LEU A 64 -12.77 -3.79 5.72
CA LEU A 64 -11.83 -2.70 5.48
C LEU A 64 -12.46 -1.61 4.63
N LEU A 65 -13.16 -1.97 3.55
CA LEU A 65 -13.85 -1.02 2.67
C LEU A 65 -14.96 -0.26 3.40
N ARG A 66 -15.73 -0.93 4.27
CA ARG A 66 -16.70 -0.25 5.13
C ARG A 66 -16.03 0.75 6.08
N ASN A 67 -14.92 0.37 6.69
CA ASN A 67 -14.16 1.23 7.59
C ASN A 67 -13.63 2.47 6.86
N VAL A 68 -13.06 2.30 5.66
CA VAL A 68 -12.61 3.42 4.82
C VAL A 68 -13.78 4.35 4.48
N ALA A 69 -14.92 3.80 4.05
CA ALA A 69 -16.11 4.58 3.70
C ALA A 69 -16.67 5.37 4.89
N THR A 70 -16.54 4.82 6.12
CA THR A 70 -17.09 5.43 7.32
C THR A 70 -16.15 6.47 7.94
N THR A 71 -14.85 6.18 7.99
CA THR A 71 -13.87 7.01 8.73
C THR A 71 -12.99 7.86 7.84
N ASP A 72 -12.96 7.57 6.54
CA ASP A 72 -12.04 8.19 5.56
C ASP A 72 -10.57 8.15 6.04
N ARG A 73 -10.19 7.04 6.67
CA ARG A 73 -8.84 6.83 7.18
C ARG A 73 -8.25 5.56 6.59
N LEU A 74 -7.01 5.66 6.14
CA LEU A 74 -6.26 4.55 5.59
C LEU A 74 -4.83 4.58 6.11
N ALA A 75 -4.31 3.39 6.44
CA ALA A 75 -2.89 3.19 6.65
C ALA A 75 -2.39 2.08 5.72
N VAL A 76 -1.29 2.33 5.04
CA VAL A 76 -0.68 1.40 4.09
C VAL A 76 0.79 1.21 4.43
N VAL A 77 1.21 -0.04 4.57
CA VAL A 77 2.60 -0.40 4.88
C VAL A 77 3.21 -1.06 3.66
N PHE A 78 4.32 -0.51 3.20
CA PHE A 78 5.21 -1.10 2.19
C PHE A 78 6.40 -1.70 2.92
N SER A 79 6.63 -2.99 2.77
CA SER A 79 7.73 -3.70 3.43
C SER A 79 8.48 -4.57 2.42
N GLU A 80 9.79 -4.36 2.32
CA GLU A 80 10.69 -5.18 1.51
C GLU A 80 11.05 -6.46 2.27
N PRO A 81 10.55 -7.64 1.85
CA PRO A 81 10.71 -8.88 2.61
C PRO A 81 12.16 -9.29 2.87
N SER A 82 13.06 -9.04 1.91
CA SER A 82 14.47 -9.48 2.01
C SER A 82 15.33 -8.62 2.93
N THR A 83 14.94 -7.37 3.19
CA THR A 83 15.73 -6.42 4.01
C THR A 83 14.99 -5.93 5.25
N HIS A 84 13.68 -6.18 5.34
CA HIS A 84 12.76 -5.63 6.32
C HIS A 84 12.64 -4.09 6.30
N ARG A 85 13.15 -3.42 5.26
CA ARG A 85 12.94 -1.99 5.08
C ARG A 85 11.45 -1.72 4.91
N THR A 86 10.91 -0.85 5.76
CA THR A 86 9.45 -0.70 5.88
C THR A 86 9.08 0.77 6.06
N VAL A 87 8.10 1.23 5.29
CA VAL A 87 7.49 2.56 5.43
C VAL A 87 5.98 2.40 5.57
N GLN A 88 5.40 3.14 6.50
CA GLN A 88 3.95 3.27 6.67
C GLN A 88 3.51 4.63 6.17
N LEU A 89 2.48 4.65 5.35
CA LEU A 89 1.77 5.84 4.91
C LEU A 89 0.41 5.92 5.60
N LYS A 90 -0.02 7.14 5.93
CA LYS A 90 -1.40 7.41 6.36
C LYS A 90 -2.03 8.44 5.44
N ALA A 91 -3.31 8.26 5.17
CA ALA A 91 -4.05 9.12 4.27
C ALA A 91 -5.53 9.27 4.66
N ARG A 92 -6.14 10.31 4.11
CA ARG A 92 -7.59 10.57 4.05
C ARG A 92 -7.94 10.95 2.61
N GLY A 93 -9.22 11.13 2.33
CA GLY A 93 -9.69 11.44 0.99
C GLY A 93 -9.49 10.26 0.04
N VAL A 94 -9.68 9.04 0.54
CA VAL A 94 -9.46 7.81 -0.21
C VAL A 94 -10.57 7.62 -1.23
N ARG A 95 -10.18 7.55 -2.51
CA ARG A 95 -11.10 7.21 -3.59
C ARG A 95 -11.08 5.70 -3.82
N VAL A 96 -12.23 5.06 -3.69
CA VAL A 96 -12.42 3.64 -4.00
C VAL A 96 -13.11 3.52 -5.35
N ARG A 97 -12.54 2.72 -6.25
CA ARG A 97 -13.14 2.38 -7.55
C ARG A 97 -12.95 0.91 -7.89
N GLU A 98 -13.77 0.39 -8.77
CA GLU A 98 -13.54 -0.92 -9.39
C GLU A 98 -12.27 -0.87 -10.24
N ALA A 99 -11.54 -1.99 -10.29
CA ALA A 99 -10.44 -2.14 -11.22
C ALA A 99 -10.95 -2.37 -12.64
N SER A 100 -10.13 -2.04 -13.62
CA SER A 100 -10.43 -2.17 -15.05
C SER A 100 -9.24 -2.77 -15.79
N GLU A 101 -9.40 -3.03 -17.07
CA GLU A 101 -8.31 -3.51 -17.94
C GLU A 101 -7.08 -2.58 -17.93
N ALA A 102 -7.27 -1.29 -17.66
CA ALA A 102 -6.17 -0.34 -17.53
C ALA A 102 -5.26 -0.62 -16.31
N ASP A 103 -5.75 -1.34 -15.30
CA ASP A 103 -5.01 -1.68 -14.09
C ASP A 103 -4.19 -2.99 -14.23
N VAL A 104 -4.50 -3.81 -15.23
CA VAL A 104 -3.85 -5.11 -15.45
C VAL A 104 -2.32 -5.01 -15.52
N PRO A 105 -1.72 -4.06 -16.25
CA PRO A 105 -0.25 -3.92 -16.28
C PRO A 105 0.37 -3.69 -14.89
N ALA A 106 -0.27 -2.89 -14.03
CA ALA A 106 0.20 -2.64 -12.67
C ALA A 106 0.12 -3.90 -11.79
N LEU A 107 -0.98 -4.66 -11.88
CA LEU A 107 -1.15 -5.94 -11.18
C LEU A 107 -0.11 -6.97 -11.62
N GLN A 108 0.17 -7.07 -12.92
CA GLN A 108 1.19 -7.97 -13.46
C GLN A 108 2.61 -7.56 -13.03
N ALA A 109 2.93 -6.27 -13.09
CA ALA A 109 4.23 -5.76 -12.65
C ALA A 109 4.46 -6.02 -11.16
N TYR A 110 3.42 -5.84 -10.33
CA TYR A 110 3.49 -6.14 -8.91
C TYR A 110 3.74 -7.64 -8.64
N LEU A 111 3.02 -8.54 -9.32
CA LEU A 111 3.22 -9.98 -9.19
C LEU A 111 4.65 -10.36 -9.58
N ALA A 112 5.18 -9.82 -10.68
CA ALA A 112 6.54 -10.06 -11.12
C ALA A 112 7.57 -9.59 -10.09
N SER A 113 7.42 -8.37 -9.57
CA SER A 113 8.30 -7.82 -8.53
C SER A 113 8.27 -8.66 -7.25
N MET A 114 7.07 -9.03 -6.77
CA MET A 114 6.92 -9.85 -5.58
C MET A 114 7.48 -11.26 -5.76
N THR A 115 7.40 -11.83 -6.96
CA THR A 115 8.02 -13.14 -7.27
C THR A 115 9.53 -13.07 -7.11
N VAL A 116 10.16 -12.01 -7.61
CA VAL A 116 11.61 -11.80 -7.45
C VAL A 116 11.96 -11.57 -5.97
N GLU A 117 11.22 -10.71 -5.30
CA GLU A 117 11.51 -10.31 -3.91
C GLU A 117 11.36 -11.48 -2.92
N LEU A 118 10.27 -12.22 -3.02
CA LEU A 118 10.02 -13.38 -2.16
C LEU A 118 10.94 -14.56 -2.51
N GLY A 119 11.37 -14.67 -3.76
CA GLY A 119 12.40 -15.64 -4.19
C GLY A 119 13.72 -15.48 -3.44
N LYS A 120 14.12 -14.26 -3.08
CA LYS A 120 15.33 -13.97 -2.29
C LYS A 120 15.30 -14.60 -0.89
N ILE A 121 14.13 -14.84 -0.35
CA ILE A 121 13.91 -15.46 0.97
C ILE A 121 13.36 -16.89 0.88
N GLY A 122 13.48 -17.53 -0.30
CA GLY A 122 13.15 -18.94 -0.50
C GLY A 122 11.68 -19.25 -0.77
N ILE A 123 10.85 -18.25 -1.04
CA ILE A 123 9.43 -18.46 -1.38
C ILE A 123 9.30 -18.59 -2.90
N GLY A 124 8.85 -19.76 -3.33
CA GLY A 124 8.73 -20.09 -4.75
C GLY A 124 7.57 -19.41 -5.47
N PRO A 125 7.63 -19.29 -6.81
CA PRO A 125 6.66 -18.54 -7.61
C PRO A 125 5.23 -19.06 -7.53
N THR A 126 5.04 -20.38 -7.37
CA THR A 126 3.69 -20.97 -7.22
C THR A 126 2.99 -20.45 -5.97
N LEU A 127 3.70 -20.35 -4.84
CA LEU A 127 3.13 -19.84 -3.61
C LEU A 127 2.86 -18.33 -3.71
N VAL A 128 3.73 -17.57 -4.36
CA VAL A 128 3.54 -16.14 -4.61
C VAL A 128 2.29 -15.91 -5.48
N ALA A 129 2.14 -16.67 -6.56
CA ALA A 129 0.96 -16.59 -7.42
C ALA A 129 -0.34 -16.92 -6.66
N ALA A 130 -0.32 -17.94 -5.80
CA ALA A 130 -1.47 -18.28 -4.97
C ALA A 130 -1.80 -17.17 -3.94
N MET A 131 -0.78 -16.60 -3.31
CA MET A 131 -0.93 -15.54 -2.30
C MET A 131 -1.49 -14.23 -2.89
N LEU A 132 -1.19 -13.94 -4.16
CA LEU A 132 -1.62 -12.73 -4.87
C LEU A 132 -2.71 -13.02 -5.91
N ALA A 133 -3.33 -14.20 -5.82
CA ALA A 133 -4.40 -14.59 -6.74
C ALA A 133 -5.58 -13.60 -6.64
N HIS A 134 -6.07 -13.19 -7.81
CA HIS A 134 -7.22 -12.29 -7.92
C HIS A 134 -7.96 -12.53 -9.24
N ARG A 135 -9.18 -12.06 -9.30
CA ARG A 135 -9.96 -11.91 -10.53
C ARG A 135 -10.22 -10.43 -10.72
N LEU A 136 -10.06 -9.92 -11.92
CA LEU A 136 -10.18 -8.49 -12.19
C LEU A 136 -11.54 -7.92 -11.77
N ASP A 137 -12.61 -8.68 -11.96
CA ASP A 137 -13.98 -8.34 -11.58
C ASP A 137 -14.24 -8.37 -10.05
N ASP A 138 -13.28 -8.85 -9.26
CA ASP A 138 -13.28 -8.81 -7.78
C ASP A 138 -12.21 -7.87 -7.22
N VAL A 139 -11.55 -7.06 -8.04
CA VAL A 139 -10.52 -6.13 -7.58
C VAL A 139 -11.06 -4.72 -7.46
N VAL A 140 -10.78 -4.08 -6.34
CA VAL A 140 -10.98 -2.64 -6.14
C VAL A 140 -9.65 -1.93 -5.97
N ALA A 141 -9.56 -0.72 -6.51
CA ALA A 141 -8.44 0.19 -6.36
C ALA A 141 -8.77 1.25 -5.31
N LEU A 142 -7.87 1.44 -4.34
CA LEU A 142 -7.89 2.52 -3.37
C LEU A 142 -6.82 3.53 -3.77
N GLU A 143 -7.24 4.72 -4.18
CA GLU A 143 -6.37 5.80 -4.64
C GLU A 143 -6.28 6.89 -3.58
N PHE A 144 -5.07 7.32 -3.26
CA PHE A 144 -4.85 8.34 -2.24
C PHE A 144 -3.52 9.08 -2.44
N SER A 145 -3.41 10.25 -1.78
CA SER A 145 -2.14 10.96 -1.61
C SER A 145 -1.72 10.86 -0.14
N PRO A 146 -0.48 10.45 0.17
CA PRO A 146 -0.01 10.35 1.55
C PRO A 146 -0.04 11.70 2.27
N GLU A 147 -0.59 11.72 3.49
CA GLU A 147 -0.57 12.89 4.39
C GLU A 147 0.53 12.78 5.45
N GLU A 148 0.82 11.55 5.87
CA GLU A 148 1.87 11.24 6.84
C GLU A 148 2.63 9.99 6.41
N ALA A 149 3.90 9.93 6.78
CA ALA A 149 4.73 8.74 6.60
C ALA A 149 5.57 8.48 7.85
N PHE A 150 5.84 7.20 8.12
CA PHE A 150 6.61 6.75 9.27
C PHE A 150 7.62 5.70 8.83
N ASP A 151 8.86 5.82 9.30
CA ASP A 151 9.84 4.74 9.17
C ASP A 151 9.44 3.60 10.12
N GLN A 152 9.12 2.45 9.56
CA GLN A 152 8.77 1.25 10.32
C GLN A 152 9.81 0.14 10.15
N THR A 153 10.97 0.47 9.58
CA THR A 153 12.11 -0.45 9.50
C THR A 153 12.50 -0.88 10.90
N PRO A 154 12.60 -2.18 11.20
CA PRO A 154 13.01 -2.66 12.52
C PRO A 154 14.33 -2.04 12.96
N GLY A 155 14.33 -1.42 14.14
CA GLY A 155 15.49 -0.72 14.67
C GLY A 155 15.13 0.52 15.49
N PRO A 156 16.11 1.33 15.89
CA PRO A 156 15.89 2.46 16.80
C PRO A 156 15.08 3.62 16.21
N ARG A 157 14.85 3.61 14.90
CA ARG A 157 14.02 4.61 14.20
C ARG A 157 12.58 4.14 13.93
N ALA A 158 12.23 2.90 14.28
CA ALA A 158 10.90 2.37 14.05
C ALA A 158 9.84 3.26 14.74
N GLY A 159 8.82 3.65 13.98
CA GLY A 159 7.75 4.53 14.45
C GLY A 159 8.05 6.03 14.36
N GLN A 160 9.25 6.43 13.92
CA GLN A 160 9.56 7.86 13.76
C GLN A 160 8.84 8.44 12.53
N PRO A 161 8.22 9.63 12.66
CA PRO A 161 7.63 10.32 11.54
C PRO A 161 8.70 10.78 10.54
N ILE A 162 8.38 10.65 9.26
CA ILE A 162 9.18 11.21 8.18
C ILE A 162 8.80 12.68 8.00
N ALA A 163 9.81 13.56 7.91
CA ALA A 163 9.60 14.99 7.78
C ALA A 163 8.69 15.33 6.58
N ARG A 164 7.96 16.43 6.71
CA ARG A 164 7.16 16.99 5.61
C ARG A 164 8.04 17.94 4.78
N ALA A 165 7.73 18.03 3.48
CA ALA A 165 8.33 19.06 2.66
C ALA A 165 7.95 20.46 3.21
N ALA A 166 8.92 21.36 3.24
CA ALA A 166 8.73 22.74 3.69
C ALA A 166 7.84 23.53 2.72
#